data_01c6f79e9ffe04e6faedab523998de11
#
_entry.id   01c6f79e9ffe04e6faedab523998de11
#
_cell.length_a   1.000
_cell.length_b   1.000
_cell.length_c   1.000
_cell.angle_alpha   90.00
_cell.angle_beta   90.00
_cell.angle_gamma   90.00
#
_symmetry.space_group_name_H-M   'P 1'
#
loop_
_entity.id
_entity.type
_entity.pdbx_description
1 polymer ?
#
loop_
_entity_poly.entity_id
_entity_poly.type
_entity_poly.pdbx_seq_one_letter_code
_entity_poly.pdbx_strand_id
1 'polypeptide(L)'
;KAILICNPNNPTGYLYTRKEMNQIRDLVRKYDLFLFSDEVYREFCYTGAPYISAFHLEGIENNVILVDSVSKRYSECGIRIGALITKNKQVRENVMKWCQARLSPPLIGQIMAEASLDTPEEYMRDVYDEYVERRKFLIDGLNRIPGCYSPIPMGAFYTVARLPIDDADKFCAWCLEEFDYEGQTIFMAPASGFYTTPGLGKNEVRLAYVLKKEDLAK
;
A
#
# COMPACT_ATOMS: atom_id res chain seq x y z
N LYS A 1 -13.18 10.29 -15.85
CA LYS A 1 -13.85 11.15 -14.85
C LYS A 1 -13.13 11.18 -13.51
N ALA A 2 -12.18 10.30 -13.28
CA ALA A 2 -11.41 10.24 -12.06
C ALA A 2 -10.00 9.68 -12.30
N ILE A 3 -9.07 10.05 -11.41
CA ILE A 3 -7.76 9.41 -11.24
C ILE A 3 -7.80 8.71 -9.89
N LEU A 4 -7.28 7.48 -9.81
CA LEU A 4 -7.07 6.76 -8.56
C LEU A 4 -5.59 6.52 -8.39
N ILE A 5 -5.04 6.91 -7.24
CA ILE A 5 -3.66 6.64 -6.83
C ILE A 5 -3.65 5.95 -5.48
N CYS A 6 -2.65 5.12 -5.25
CA CYS A 6 -2.27 4.63 -3.94
C CYS A 6 -0.89 5.22 -3.61
N ASN A 7 -0.80 6.01 -2.54
CA ASN A 7 0.41 6.76 -2.20
C ASN A 7 0.67 6.73 -0.69
N PRO A 8 1.71 6.03 -0.24
CA PRO A 8 2.65 5.14 -0.97
C PRO A 8 1.97 3.93 -1.62
N ASN A 9 2.55 3.42 -2.69
CA ASN A 9 1.88 2.47 -3.58
C ASN A 9 1.98 1.01 -3.11
N ASN A 10 0.88 0.32 -3.15
CA ASN A 10 0.80 -1.14 -3.23
C ASN A 10 0.43 -1.48 -4.69
N PRO A 11 1.24 -2.21 -5.47
CA PRO A 11 2.26 -3.17 -5.00
C PRO A 11 3.72 -2.68 -5.02
N THR A 12 4.04 -1.54 -5.61
CA THR A 12 5.42 -1.20 -6.02
C THR A 12 6.29 -0.56 -4.94
N GLY A 13 5.69 -0.06 -3.85
CA GLY A 13 6.40 0.76 -2.88
C GLY A 13 6.79 2.15 -3.39
N TYR A 14 6.23 2.57 -4.52
CA TYR A 14 6.47 3.90 -5.08
C TYR A 14 5.86 4.99 -4.22
N LEU A 15 6.57 6.11 -4.08
CA LEU A 15 6.10 7.31 -3.40
C LEU A 15 6.15 8.48 -4.38
N TYR A 16 5.00 9.10 -4.64
CA TYR A 16 4.92 10.24 -5.55
C TYR A 16 5.70 11.44 -5.03
N THR A 17 6.51 12.02 -5.90
CA THR A 17 7.25 13.27 -5.63
C THR A 17 6.31 14.48 -5.61
N ARG A 18 6.74 15.59 -5.00
CA ARG A 18 6.00 16.86 -5.04
C ARG A 18 5.69 17.30 -6.48
N LYS A 19 6.64 17.11 -7.39
CA LYS A 19 6.45 17.44 -8.80
C LYS A 19 5.31 16.63 -9.43
N GLU A 20 5.29 15.34 -9.22
CA GLU A 20 4.25 14.44 -9.75
C GLU A 20 2.89 14.72 -9.13
N MET A 21 2.82 14.95 -7.81
CA MET A 21 1.59 15.34 -7.15
C MET A 21 1.04 16.66 -7.70
N ASN A 22 1.90 17.64 -8.00
CA ASN A 22 1.50 18.88 -8.67
C ASN A 22 1.00 18.63 -10.10
N GLN A 23 1.61 17.73 -10.85
CA GLN A 23 1.13 17.34 -12.19
C GLN A 23 -0.25 16.69 -12.12
N ILE A 24 -0.49 15.82 -11.13
CA ILE A 24 -1.81 15.23 -10.89
C ILE A 24 -2.84 16.32 -10.57
N ARG A 25 -2.51 17.27 -9.68
CA ARG A 25 -3.36 18.43 -9.38
C ARG A 25 -3.74 19.20 -10.65
N ASP A 26 -2.76 19.49 -11.50
CA ASP A 26 -2.98 20.28 -12.71
C ASP A 26 -3.88 19.56 -13.72
N LEU A 27 -3.75 18.21 -13.82
CA LEU A 27 -4.67 17.38 -14.61
C LEU A 27 -6.07 17.37 -14.02
N VAL A 28 -6.21 17.19 -12.71
CA VAL A 28 -7.49 17.25 -12.00
C VAL A 28 -8.20 18.56 -12.26
N ARG A 29 -7.48 19.69 -12.11
CA ARG A 29 -8.01 21.03 -12.37
C ARG A 29 -8.39 21.23 -13.83
N LYS A 30 -7.53 20.82 -14.77
CA LYS A 30 -7.73 21.03 -16.20
C LYS A 30 -8.95 20.29 -16.75
N TYR A 31 -9.20 19.09 -16.25
CA TYR A 31 -10.22 18.19 -16.78
C TYR A 31 -11.40 17.99 -15.83
N ASP A 32 -11.45 18.72 -14.74
CA ASP A 32 -12.46 18.61 -13.67
C ASP A 32 -12.69 17.14 -13.26
N LEU A 33 -11.59 16.48 -12.84
CA LEU A 33 -11.59 15.08 -12.44
C LEU A 33 -11.76 14.96 -10.93
N PHE A 34 -12.26 13.82 -10.46
CA PHE A 34 -12.06 13.41 -9.08
C PHE A 34 -10.69 12.78 -8.90
N LEU A 35 -10.06 13.02 -7.76
CA LEU A 35 -8.83 12.35 -7.32
C LEU A 35 -9.13 11.46 -6.13
N PHE A 36 -9.16 10.14 -6.36
CA PHE A 36 -9.15 9.16 -5.29
C PHE A 36 -7.70 8.92 -4.86
N SER A 37 -7.41 9.16 -3.59
CA SER A 37 -6.10 8.93 -2.99
C SER A 37 -6.21 7.93 -1.85
N ASP A 38 -5.72 6.71 -2.07
CA ASP A 38 -5.55 5.72 -1.01
C ASP A 38 -4.24 6.03 -0.27
N GLU A 39 -4.35 6.48 0.98
CA GLU A 39 -3.23 6.93 1.81
C GLU A 39 -2.97 6.01 3.01
N VAL A 40 -3.47 4.79 2.96
CA VAL A 40 -3.38 3.84 4.07
C VAL A 40 -1.94 3.51 4.51
N TYR A 41 -0.95 3.72 3.63
CA TYR A 41 0.48 3.47 3.92
C TYR A 41 1.28 4.73 4.26
N ARG A 42 0.66 5.88 4.50
CA ARG A 42 1.35 7.18 4.67
C ARG A 42 2.36 7.23 5.82
N GLU A 43 2.23 6.38 6.83
CA GLU A 43 3.20 6.28 7.94
C GLU A 43 4.50 5.54 7.54
N PHE A 44 4.48 4.84 6.41
CA PHE A 44 5.59 4.05 5.89
C PHE A 44 6.25 4.76 4.71
N CYS A 45 6.87 5.93 4.94
CA CYS A 45 7.59 6.72 3.94
C CYS A 45 9.06 6.80 4.31
N TYR A 46 9.95 6.22 3.51
CA TYR A 46 11.35 5.99 3.84
C TYR A 46 12.33 7.00 3.22
N THR A 47 11.83 8.11 2.68
CA THR A 47 12.67 9.10 1.98
C THR A 47 13.24 10.18 2.90
N GLY A 48 12.83 10.23 4.15
CA GLY A 48 13.15 11.31 5.09
C GLY A 48 12.46 12.65 4.78
N ALA A 49 11.72 12.74 3.67
CA ALA A 49 10.92 13.92 3.31
C ALA A 49 9.52 13.82 3.91
N PRO A 50 8.86 14.94 4.25
CA PRO A 50 7.48 14.93 4.72
C PRO A 50 6.54 14.31 3.67
N TYR A 51 5.59 13.50 4.14
CA TYR A 51 4.55 12.92 3.31
C TYR A 51 3.65 14.00 2.69
N ILE A 52 3.25 13.80 1.44
CA ILE A 52 2.38 14.72 0.72
C ILE A 52 1.01 14.06 0.50
N SER A 53 0.05 14.44 1.32
CA SER A 53 -1.34 14.03 1.13
C SER A 53 -1.97 14.74 -0.08
N ALA A 54 -2.96 14.11 -0.70
CA ALA A 54 -3.77 14.75 -1.75
C ALA A 54 -4.48 16.02 -1.25
N PHE A 55 -4.76 16.14 0.05
CA PHE A 55 -5.32 17.36 0.64
C PHE A 55 -4.31 18.52 0.77
N HIS A 56 -3.01 18.29 0.53
CA HIS A 56 -2.02 19.35 0.42
C HIS A 56 -1.94 19.96 -1.00
N LEU A 57 -2.81 19.53 -1.92
CA LEU A 57 -2.90 20.03 -3.29
C LEU A 57 -3.95 21.14 -3.38
N GLU A 58 -3.48 22.38 -3.35
CA GLU A 58 -4.34 23.57 -3.33
C GLU A 58 -5.16 23.73 -4.61
N GLY A 59 -6.42 24.14 -4.43
CA GLY A 59 -7.34 24.51 -5.51
C GLY A 59 -8.06 23.32 -6.17
N ILE A 60 -7.98 22.13 -5.57
CA ILE A 60 -8.72 20.91 -5.96
C ILE A 60 -9.38 20.22 -4.75
N GLU A 61 -9.52 20.90 -3.63
CA GLU A 61 -9.97 20.29 -2.37
C GLU A 61 -11.35 19.61 -2.48
N ASN A 62 -12.23 20.15 -3.33
CA ASN A 62 -13.55 19.56 -3.59
C ASN A 62 -13.52 18.38 -4.56
N ASN A 63 -12.39 18.17 -5.23
CA ASN A 63 -12.20 17.05 -6.15
C ASN A 63 -11.53 15.85 -5.45
N VAL A 64 -10.93 16.05 -4.26
CA VAL A 64 -10.21 15.01 -3.53
C VAL A 64 -11.17 14.12 -2.74
N ILE A 65 -10.98 12.82 -2.90
CA ILE A 65 -11.60 11.76 -2.11
C ILE A 65 -10.45 10.91 -1.55
N LEU A 66 -10.13 11.12 -0.27
CA LEU A 66 -9.08 10.38 0.43
C LEU A 66 -9.68 9.17 1.10
N VAL A 67 -8.98 8.04 0.98
CA VAL A 67 -9.32 6.79 1.66
C VAL A 67 -8.20 6.45 2.63
N ASP A 68 -8.57 6.14 3.85
CA ASP A 68 -7.64 5.79 4.93
C ASP A 68 -8.20 4.63 5.78
N SER A 69 -7.35 4.01 6.59
CA SER A 69 -7.72 2.90 7.45
C SER A 69 -6.76 2.78 8.64
N VAL A 70 -7.27 2.30 9.75
CA VAL A 70 -6.46 1.90 10.92
C VAL A 70 -5.65 0.62 10.66
N SER A 71 -5.99 -0.11 9.62
CA SER A 71 -5.46 -1.45 9.32
C SER A 71 -3.94 -1.55 9.26
N LYS A 72 -3.27 -0.53 8.72
CA LYS A 72 -1.81 -0.57 8.52
C LYS A 72 -1.07 0.23 9.57
N ARG A 73 -1.59 1.41 9.91
CA ARG A 73 -1.00 2.30 10.92
C ARG A 73 -0.89 1.66 12.29
N TYR A 74 -1.95 0.98 12.73
CA TYR A 74 -2.04 0.37 14.06
C TYR A 74 -2.00 -1.16 14.03
N SER A 75 -1.64 -1.77 12.90
CA SER A 75 -1.64 -3.24 12.73
C SER A 75 -2.99 -3.91 12.99
N GLU A 76 -4.08 -3.20 12.75
CA GLU A 76 -5.46 -3.59 13.08
C GLU A 76 -6.28 -4.00 11.86
N CYS A 77 -5.69 -4.73 10.93
CA CYS A 77 -6.36 -5.11 9.68
C CYS A 77 -7.63 -5.98 9.91
N GLY A 78 -7.70 -6.70 11.02
CA GLY A 78 -8.82 -7.58 11.38
C GLY A 78 -10.08 -6.85 11.84
N ILE A 79 -9.98 -5.65 12.39
CA ILE A 79 -11.15 -4.93 12.94
C ILE A 79 -12.03 -4.26 11.88
N ARG A 80 -11.55 -4.15 10.63
CA ARG A 80 -12.29 -3.70 9.45
C ARG A 80 -12.83 -2.27 9.54
N ILE A 81 -12.02 -1.33 10.02
CA ILE A 81 -12.35 0.10 10.14
C ILE A 81 -11.52 0.91 9.14
N GLY A 82 -12.19 1.75 8.40
CA GLY A 82 -11.60 2.72 7.47
C GLY A 82 -12.47 3.95 7.34
N ALA A 83 -11.95 4.96 6.66
CA ALA A 83 -12.61 6.25 6.49
C ALA A 83 -12.52 6.72 5.03
N LEU A 84 -13.59 7.33 4.54
CA LEU A 84 -13.58 8.15 3.34
C LEU A 84 -13.70 9.61 3.76
N ILE A 85 -12.76 10.42 3.30
CA ILE A 85 -12.63 11.82 3.71
C ILE A 85 -12.72 12.70 2.46
N THR A 86 -13.63 13.67 2.47
CA THR A 86 -13.78 14.62 1.37
C THR A 86 -14.38 15.95 1.86
N LYS A 87 -13.97 17.04 1.24
CA LYS A 87 -14.60 18.37 1.43
C LYS A 87 -15.82 18.55 0.52
N ASN A 88 -16.00 17.71 -0.48
CA ASN A 88 -17.14 17.77 -1.40
C ASN A 88 -18.43 17.31 -0.69
N LYS A 89 -19.33 18.28 -0.47
CA LYS A 89 -20.59 18.04 0.25
C LYS A 89 -21.48 17.01 -0.47
N GLN A 90 -21.58 17.09 -1.80
CA GLN A 90 -22.43 16.21 -2.60
C GLN A 90 -21.91 14.76 -2.56
N VAL A 91 -20.58 14.56 -2.66
CA VAL A 91 -19.96 13.25 -2.51
C VAL A 91 -20.25 12.69 -1.12
N ARG A 92 -20.01 13.48 -0.06
CA ARG A 92 -20.26 13.07 1.32
C ARG A 92 -21.70 12.65 1.57
N GLU A 93 -22.68 13.43 1.08
CA GLU A 93 -24.12 13.12 1.23
C GLU A 93 -24.50 11.83 0.51
N ASN A 94 -23.96 11.58 -0.67
CA ASN A 94 -24.24 10.35 -1.41
C ASN A 94 -23.56 9.13 -0.78
N VAL A 95 -22.30 9.25 -0.37
CA VAL A 95 -21.59 8.17 0.34
C VAL A 95 -22.29 7.84 1.66
N MET A 96 -22.81 8.84 2.38
CA MET A 96 -23.58 8.59 3.62
C MET A 96 -24.80 7.69 3.38
N LYS A 97 -25.52 7.85 2.26
CA LYS A 97 -26.65 6.96 1.91
C LYS A 97 -26.19 5.51 1.75
N TRP A 98 -25.02 5.30 1.11
CA TRP A 98 -24.44 3.95 0.98
C TRP A 98 -23.98 3.37 2.32
N CYS A 99 -23.40 4.20 3.19
CA CYS A 99 -23.03 3.80 4.55
C CYS A 99 -24.26 3.38 5.36
N GLN A 100 -25.36 4.13 5.26
CA GLN A 100 -26.61 3.80 5.93
C GLN A 100 -27.25 2.53 5.38
N ALA A 101 -27.20 2.30 4.07
CA ALA A 101 -27.72 1.07 3.45
C ALA A 101 -26.89 -0.18 3.86
N ARG A 102 -25.56 -0.01 4.01
CA ARG A 102 -24.67 -1.06 4.45
C ARG A 102 -24.73 -1.33 5.97
N LEU A 103 -25.26 -0.41 6.73
CA LEU A 103 -25.21 -0.33 8.20
C LEU A 103 -23.82 0.05 8.74
N SER A 104 -23.74 0.20 10.06
CA SER A 104 -22.50 0.62 10.74
C SER A 104 -21.42 -0.46 10.68
N PRO A 105 -20.14 -0.08 10.75
CA PRO A 105 -19.07 -1.04 11.05
C PRO A 105 -19.28 -1.75 12.39
N PRO A 106 -18.61 -2.90 12.63
CA PRO A 106 -18.72 -3.62 13.90
C PRO A 106 -18.41 -2.73 15.10
N LEU A 107 -19.24 -2.74 16.13
CA LEU A 107 -19.09 -1.88 17.32
C LEU A 107 -17.73 -2.10 18.01
N ILE A 108 -17.30 -3.36 18.19
CA ILE A 108 -16.00 -3.68 18.79
C ILE A 108 -14.87 -3.05 17.97
N GLY A 109 -14.93 -3.13 16.64
CA GLY A 109 -13.95 -2.51 15.76
C GLY A 109 -13.91 -0.97 15.91
N GLN A 110 -15.06 -0.31 16.12
CA GLN A 110 -15.11 1.13 16.36
C GLN A 110 -14.44 1.50 17.68
N ILE A 111 -14.72 0.75 18.77
CA ILE A 111 -14.11 0.96 20.08
C ILE A 111 -12.58 0.76 20.02
N MET A 112 -12.12 -0.29 19.32
CA MET A 112 -10.69 -0.54 19.13
C MET A 112 -10.02 0.59 18.32
N ALA A 113 -10.63 1.01 17.22
CA ALA A 113 -10.10 2.11 16.41
C ALA A 113 -10.07 3.45 17.17
N GLU A 114 -11.02 3.71 18.05
CA GLU A 114 -11.02 4.89 18.93
C GLU A 114 -9.87 4.80 19.92
N ALA A 115 -9.69 3.67 20.60
CA ALA A 115 -8.59 3.45 21.53
C ALA A 115 -7.20 3.59 20.86
N SER A 116 -7.09 3.23 19.59
CA SER A 116 -5.84 3.36 18.83
C SER A 116 -5.39 4.81 18.62
N LEU A 117 -6.27 5.79 18.80
CA LEU A 117 -5.90 7.22 18.73
C LEU A 117 -4.99 7.64 19.88
N ASP A 118 -5.00 6.91 20.98
CA ASP A 118 -4.14 7.14 22.14
C ASP A 118 -2.80 6.38 22.06
N THR A 119 -2.51 5.76 20.92
CA THR A 119 -1.25 5.04 20.68
C THR A 119 -0.06 6.00 20.81
N PRO A 120 0.95 5.69 21.64
CA PRO A 120 2.12 6.55 21.82
C PRO A 120 2.91 6.73 20.52
N GLU A 121 3.49 7.90 20.32
CA GLU A 121 4.37 8.17 19.15
C GLU A 121 5.58 7.22 19.07
N GLU A 122 6.03 6.70 20.22
CA GLU A 122 7.10 5.72 20.31
C GLU A 122 6.76 4.45 19.52
N TYR A 123 5.53 3.93 19.64
CA TYR A 123 5.07 2.80 18.85
C TYR A 123 5.25 3.04 17.34
N MET A 124 4.89 4.23 16.86
CA MET A 124 5.02 4.56 15.45
C MET A 124 6.49 4.60 15.00
N ARG A 125 7.39 5.11 15.85
CA ARG A 125 8.84 5.12 15.58
C ARG A 125 9.40 3.70 15.53
N ASP A 126 9.08 2.87 16.53
CA ASP A 126 9.56 1.49 16.62
C ASP A 126 9.10 0.67 15.40
N VAL A 127 7.83 0.81 15.02
CA VAL A 127 7.28 0.17 13.82
C VAL A 127 7.99 0.65 12.55
N TYR A 128 8.20 1.94 12.41
CA TYR A 128 8.92 2.52 11.28
C TYR A 128 10.34 1.98 11.16
N ASP A 129 11.10 2.00 12.25
CA ASP A 129 12.49 1.52 12.30
C ASP A 129 12.58 0.03 11.96
N GLU A 130 11.67 -0.78 12.49
CA GLU A 130 11.60 -2.21 12.17
C GLU A 130 11.33 -2.44 10.67
N TYR A 131 10.41 -1.68 10.06
CA TYR A 131 10.15 -1.82 8.62
C TYR A 131 11.28 -1.29 7.73
N VAL A 132 12.04 -0.30 8.17
CA VAL A 132 13.27 0.14 7.49
C VAL A 132 14.28 -1.01 7.43
N GLU A 133 14.48 -1.72 8.56
CA GLU A 133 15.41 -2.85 8.64
C GLU A 133 14.94 -4.05 7.81
N ARG A 134 13.66 -4.42 7.89
CA ARG A 134 13.09 -5.52 7.09
C ARG A 134 13.20 -5.25 5.59
N ARG A 135 12.87 -4.02 5.17
CA ARG A 135 12.99 -3.57 3.79
C ARG A 135 14.42 -3.75 3.28
N LYS A 136 15.39 -3.20 4.03
CA LYS A 136 16.81 -3.30 3.67
C LYS A 136 17.24 -4.75 3.56
N PHE A 137 16.89 -5.57 4.54
CA PHE A 137 17.26 -6.98 4.58
C PHE A 137 16.73 -7.75 3.36
N LEU A 138 15.41 -7.62 3.07
CA LEU A 138 14.80 -8.33 1.94
C LEU A 138 15.38 -7.87 0.59
N ILE A 139 15.50 -6.56 0.37
CA ILE A 139 15.99 -6.02 -0.92
C ILE A 139 17.44 -6.39 -1.16
N ASP A 140 18.29 -6.27 -0.14
CA ASP A 140 19.71 -6.70 -0.24
C ASP A 140 19.82 -8.20 -0.49
N GLY A 141 18.98 -9.01 0.15
CA GLY A 141 18.93 -10.46 -0.05
C GLY A 141 18.55 -10.83 -1.48
N LEU A 142 17.41 -10.30 -1.97
CA LEU A 142 16.91 -10.57 -3.33
C LEU A 142 17.93 -10.16 -4.41
N ASN A 143 18.55 -9.00 -4.27
CA ASN A 143 19.49 -8.48 -5.27
C ASN A 143 20.86 -9.21 -5.27
N ARG A 144 21.12 -10.11 -4.32
CA ARG A 144 22.27 -11.04 -4.35
C ARG A 144 21.99 -12.31 -5.13
N ILE A 145 20.72 -12.65 -5.36
CA ILE A 145 20.34 -13.86 -6.10
C ILE A 145 20.55 -13.59 -7.60
N PRO A 146 21.36 -14.39 -8.32
CA PRO A 146 21.59 -14.20 -9.74
C PRO A 146 20.28 -14.19 -10.55
N GLY A 147 20.08 -13.14 -11.36
CA GLY A 147 18.88 -12.98 -12.19
C GLY A 147 17.67 -12.35 -11.48
N CYS A 148 17.71 -12.19 -10.16
CA CYS A 148 16.71 -11.44 -9.41
C CYS A 148 17.02 -9.93 -9.43
N TYR A 149 15.97 -9.12 -9.40
CA TYR A 149 16.08 -7.68 -9.24
C TYR A 149 14.85 -7.12 -8.50
N SER A 150 15.10 -6.34 -7.48
CA SER A 150 14.07 -5.58 -6.78
C SER A 150 14.52 -4.13 -6.63
N PRO A 151 13.70 -3.14 -7.06
CA PRO A 151 13.97 -1.75 -6.74
C PRO A 151 13.87 -1.52 -5.24
N ILE A 152 14.48 -0.43 -4.75
CA ILE A 152 14.34 -0.04 -3.34
C ILE A 152 12.99 0.69 -3.18
N PRO A 153 12.02 0.13 -2.44
CA PRO A 153 10.75 0.80 -2.19
C PRO A 153 10.95 2.09 -1.41
N MET A 154 10.25 3.15 -1.80
CA MET A 154 10.29 4.45 -1.11
C MET A 154 9.20 4.58 -0.04
N GLY A 155 8.22 3.69 -0.05
CA GLY A 155 7.13 3.66 0.93
C GLY A 155 6.39 2.32 0.95
N ALA A 156 5.33 2.23 1.76
CA ALA A 156 4.57 1.02 2.05
C ALA A 156 5.48 -0.11 2.61
N PHE A 157 5.08 -1.35 2.52
CA PHE A 157 5.89 -2.51 2.92
C PHE A 157 5.83 -3.64 1.88
N TYR A 158 5.82 -3.23 0.60
CA TYR A 158 5.84 -4.12 -0.55
C TYR A 158 6.96 -3.76 -1.52
N THR A 159 7.35 -4.74 -2.30
CA THR A 159 8.15 -4.56 -3.51
C THR A 159 7.63 -5.47 -4.61
N VAL A 160 7.82 -5.07 -5.86
CA VAL A 160 7.70 -5.95 -7.02
C VAL A 160 9.10 -6.36 -7.43
N ALA A 161 9.40 -7.64 -7.31
CA ALA A 161 10.68 -8.21 -7.67
C ALA A 161 10.57 -8.99 -8.97
N ARG A 162 11.53 -8.80 -9.86
CA ARG A 162 11.73 -9.65 -11.04
C ARG A 162 12.55 -10.86 -10.64
N LEU A 163 12.08 -12.06 -11.03
CA LEU A 163 12.73 -13.33 -10.78
C LEU A 163 13.18 -13.96 -12.10
N PRO A 164 14.19 -14.86 -12.09
CA PRO A 164 14.66 -15.58 -13.28
C PRO A 164 13.72 -16.76 -13.63
N ILE A 165 12.45 -16.46 -13.83
CA ILE A 165 11.37 -17.40 -14.15
C ILE A 165 10.65 -16.95 -15.42
N ASP A 166 9.95 -17.85 -16.09
CA ASP A 166 9.19 -17.61 -17.30
C ASP A 166 7.71 -17.24 -17.04
N ASP A 167 7.14 -17.73 -15.93
CA ASP A 167 5.74 -17.55 -15.58
C ASP A 167 5.56 -17.49 -14.05
N ALA A 168 5.29 -16.28 -13.54
CA ALA A 168 5.13 -16.04 -12.11
C ALA A 168 3.86 -16.68 -11.52
N ASP A 169 2.79 -16.81 -12.31
CA ASP A 169 1.56 -17.47 -11.86
C ASP A 169 1.82 -18.94 -11.59
N LYS A 170 2.49 -19.63 -12.52
CA LYS A 170 2.88 -21.04 -12.37
C LYS A 170 3.90 -21.23 -11.25
N PHE A 171 4.87 -20.32 -11.14
CA PHE A 171 5.89 -20.40 -10.08
C PHE A 171 5.26 -20.23 -8.69
N CYS A 172 4.37 -19.27 -8.52
CA CYS A 172 3.65 -19.07 -7.25
C CYS A 172 2.75 -20.27 -6.91
N ALA A 173 2.06 -20.86 -7.90
CA ALA A 173 1.28 -22.09 -7.70
C ALA A 173 2.17 -23.24 -7.27
N TRP A 174 3.29 -23.47 -7.98
CA TRP A 174 4.27 -24.50 -7.62
C TRP A 174 4.82 -24.33 -6.21
N CYS A 175 5.12 -23.09 -5.78
CA CYS A 175 5.55 -22.81 -4.41
C CYS A 175 4.53 -23.29 -3.37
N LEU A 176 3.24 -23.19 -3.66
CA LEU A 176 2.18 -23.58 -2.72
C LEU A 176 1.84 -25.07 -2.76
N GLU A 177 2.01 -25.72 -3.91
CA GLU A 177 1.57 -27.10 -4.15
C GLU A 177 2.69 -28.12 -3.95
N GLU A 178 3.93 -27.76 -4.31
CA GLU A 178 5.03 -28.73 -4.44
C GLU A 178 6.27 -28.34 -3.61
N PHE A 179 6.57 -27.04 -3.48
CA PHE A 179 7.81 -26.61 -2.83
C PHE A 179 7.71 -26.75 -1.31
N ASP A 180 8.68 -27.44 -0.74
CA ASP A 180 8.88 -27.57 0.70
C ASP A 180 10.35 -27.35 1.05
N TYR A 181 10.60 -26.48 2.00
CA TYR A 181 11.89 -26.30 2.64
C TYR A 181 11.72 -26.33 4.16
N GLU A 182 12.16 -27.40 4.80
CA GLU A 182 12.02 -27.61 6.25
C GLU A 182 10.57 -27.50 6.75
N GLY A 183 9.59 -28.01 5.99
CA GLY A 183 8.17 -27.96 6.30
C GLY A 183 7.53 -26.57 6.07
N GLN A 184 8.19 -25.70 5.30
CA GLN A 184 7.72 -24.35 5.00
C GLN A 184 7.74 -24.06 3.50
N THR A 185 6.90 -23.14 3.07
CA THR A 185 6.90 -22.64 1.69
C THR A 185 6.88 -21.11 1.65
N ILE A 186 7.07 -20.55 0.44
CA ILE A 186 7.04 -19.10 0.21
C ILE A 186 5.68 -18.71 -0.34
N PHE A 187 5.05 -17.71 0.28
CA PHE A 187 3.81 -17.12 -0.18
C PHE A 187 4.08 -15.78 -0.90
N MET A 188 3.86 -15.75 -2.21
CA MET A 188 4.06 -14.58 -3.07
C MET A 188 2.80 -14.33 -3.89
N ALA A 189 2.61 -13.08 -4.35
CA ALA A 189 1.57 -12.77 -5.31
C ALA A 189 2.17 -12.54 -6.69
N PRO A 190 1.74 -13.28 -7.74
CA PRO A 190 2.20 -13.02 -9.10
C PRO A 190 1.79 -11.60 -9.53
N ALA A 191 2.67 -10.91 -10.25
CA ALA A 191 2.44 -9.51 -10.59
C ALA A 191 1.67 -9.31 -11.89
N SER A 192 1.41 -10.35 -12.67
CA SER A 192 0.65 -10.29 -13.93
C SER A 192 -0.70 -9.57 -13.80
N GLY A 193 -1.42 -9.82 -12.69
CA GLY A 193 -2.71 -9.21 -12.40
C GLY A 193 -2.67 -7.73 -11.99
N PHE A 194 -1.49 -7.13 -11.76
CA PHE A 194 -1.36 -5.70 -11.47
C PHE A 194 -1.18 -4.84 -12.73
N TYR A 195 -0.99 -5.45 -13.88
CA TYR A 195 -0.82 -4.75 -15.15
C TYR A 195 -2.07 -4.84 -16.02
N THR A 196 -2.44 -3.72 -16.64
CA THR A 196 -3.53 -3.69 -17.65
C THR A 196 -3.04 -4.12 -19.02
N THR A 197 -1.74 -3.98 -19.30
CA THR A 197 -1.13 -4.39 -20.56
C THR A 197 -0.83 -5.89 -20.54
N PRO A 198 -1.41 -6.68 -21.46
CA PRO A 198 -1.16 -8.10 -21.53
C PRO A 198 0.32 -8.43 -21.69
N GLY A 199 0.79 -9.44 -20.98
CA GLY A 199 2.16 -9.94 -21.08
C GLY A 199 3.18 -9.25 -20.17
N LEU A 200 2.83 -8.15 -19.49
CA LEU A 200 3.67 -7.58 -18.44
C LEU A 200 3.52 -8.37 -17.11
N GLY A 201 4.54 -8.28 -16.28
CA GLY A 201 4.55 -8.92 -14.95
C GLY A 201 4.74 -10.43 -14.94
N LYS A 202 4.98 -11.09 -16.11
CA LYS A 202 5.10 -12.54 -16.22
C LYS A 202 6.21 -13.16 -15.39
N ASN A 203 7.29 -12.42 -15.15
CA ASN A 203 8.42 -12.85 -14.35
C ASN A 203 8.58 -11.99 -13.09
N GLU A 204 7.51 -11.38 -12.64
CA GLU A 204 7.49 -10.49 -11.48
C GLU A 204 6.54 -11.00 -10.41
N VAL A 205 6.92 -10.80 -9.15
CA VAL A 205 6.10 -11.14 -7.99
C VAL A 205 6.07 -9.96 -7.02
N ARG A 206 4.93 -9.76 -6.36
CA ARG A 206 4.85 -8.87 -5.21
C ARG A 206 5.25 -9.61 -3.95
N LEU A 207 6.18 -9.04 -3.21
CA LEU A 207 6.60 -9.48 -1.89
C LEU A 207 6.21 -8.45 -0.84
N ALA A 208 5.85 -8.92 0.37
CA ALA A 208 5.59 -8.10 1.54
C ALA A 208 6.64 -8.40 2.61
N TYR A 209 7.38 -7.40 3.08
CA TYR A 209 8.37 -7.57 4.15
C TYR A 209 7.76 -7.40 5.54
N VAL A 210 6.68 -8.17 5.81
CA VAL A 210 5.91 -8.12 7.07
C VAL A 210 6.39 -9.13 8.12
N LEU A 211 7.21 -10.11 7.73
CA LEU A 211 7.78 -11.10 8.62
C LEU A 211 9.02 -10.54 9.36
N LYS A 212 9.40 -11.17 10.46
CA LYS A 212 10.65 -10.87 11.15
C LYS A 212 11.86 -11.20 10.27
N LYS A 213 13.00 -10.54 10.54
CA LYS A 213 14.23 -10.77 9.73
C LYS A 213 14.68 -12.23 9.73
N GLU A 214 14.53 -12.93 10.85
CA GLU A 214 14.86 -14.36 11.00
C GLU A 214 14.03 -15.25 10.07
N ASP A 215 12.76 -14.88 9.85
CA ASP A 215 11.87 -15.60 8.93
C ASP A 215 12.05 -15.18 7.48
N LEU A 216 12.45 -13.92 7.23
CA LEU A 216 12.83 -13.45 5.90
C LEU A 216 14.18 -14.04 5.42
N ALA A 217 15.00 -14.55 6.34
CA ALA A 217 16.31 -15.15 6.05
C ALA A 217 16.22 -16.60 5.56
N LYS A 218 15.12 -17.26 5.81
CA LYS A 218 14.86 -18.65 5.38
C LYS A 218 14.46 -18.72 3.92
#